data_10f9a797e4dfbd1f877e6c85b99827ca
#
_entry.id   10f9a797e4dfbd1f877e6c85b99827ca
#
_cell.length_a   1.000
_cell.length_b   1.000
_cell.length_c   1.000
_cell.angle_alpha   90.00
_cell.angle_beta   90.00
_cell.angle_gamma   90.00
#
_symmetry.space_group_name_H-M   'P 1'
#
loop_
_entity.id
_entity.type
_entity.pdbx_description
1 polymer ?
#
loop_
_entity_poly.entity_id
_entity_poly.type
_entity_poly.pdbx_seq_one_letter_code
_entity_poly.pdbx_strand_id
1 'polypeptide(L)'
;MALIRNFPVPSDRMAIISTLLNIEDAVVLEYGPEGTTHFSMNFFNKLGQDYPDRLFTTGVDDSDIIMGSTEHLERGILELDALYSPKAVFVLTSSVTSIIGTDIAGICDSLQSKVQSRLIPVNTSGLGADYSAGLRKIYLQLAELFVQPDAAKQSKRYNILGASLLHYRSESDICEIARLLREGFDYELLHCFAMNTTTAALAELGSAELNIVLTNEAVPCAEYLQSVTGTPFVYLPPYGYSQTTDFLKSVAAVINKPVKEAVLQRLEEKNRRLKMLLNSPLMSRTPGTVFLKGDYDTVKGLGAFFKELRFNVAHSVCTHKITGTAAEGIEYFKEEKEYLQLLKDVHHCLVLADEDTMAKADATNFKICVSHPCFSHRTIANHLPFMGEWGADMLFEYIQQYVNM
;
A
#
# COMPACT_ATOMS: atom_id res chain seq x y z
N MET A 1 10.14 20.73 -20.03
CA MET A 1 10.06 19.24 -19.92
C MET A 1 11.05 18.82 -18.85
N ALA A 2 10.58 18.28 -17.74
CA ALA A 2 11.47 17.80 -16.69
C ALA A 2 12.07 16.45 -17.12
N LEU A 3 13.41 16.36 -17.07
CA LEU A 3 14.08 15.07 -17.25
C LEU A 3 13.98 14.27 -15.95
N ILE A 4 13.48 13.04 -16.03
CA ILE A 4 13.45 12.11 -14.92
C ILE A 4 14.78 11.34 -14.91
N ARG A 5 15.50 11.37 -13.80
CA ARG A 5 16.80 10.69 -13.60
C ARG A 5 16.70 9.50 -12.66
N ASN A 6 15.65 9.48 -11.87
CA ASN A 6 15.42 8.51 -10.83
C ASN A 6 14.50 7.40 -11.31
N PHE A 7 14.42 6.35 -10.52
CA PHE A 7 13.42 5.32 -10.72
C PHE A 7 12.03 5.97 -10.58
N PRO A 8 11.17 5.89 -11.61
CA PRO A 8 9.88 6.57 -11.58
C PRO A 8 8.97 5.98 -10.49
N VAL A 9 8.12 6.83 -9.92
CA VAL A 9 7.01 6.39 -9.07
C VAL A 9 6.15 5.42 -9.89
N PRO A 10 5.72 4.27 -9.31
CA PRO A 10 4.87 3.33 -10.02
C PRO A 10 3.59 3.99 -10.56
N SER A 11 3.17 3.58 -11.76
CA SER A 11 1.91 4.06 -12.35
C SER A 11 0.69 3.38 -11.72
N ASP A 12 -0.51 3.90 -12.02
CA ASP A 12 -1.79 3.27 -11.70
C ASP A 12 -1.85 1.83 -12.18
N ARG A 13 -1.36 1.55 -13.39
CA ARG A 13 -1.31 0.19 -13.96
C ARG A 13 -0.44 -0.75 -13.10
N MET A 14 0.74 -0.31 -12.66
CA MET A 14 1.61 -1.11 -11.81
C MET A 14 0.94 -1.45 -10.47
N ALA A 15 0.22 -0.49 -9.89
CA ALA A 15 -0.53 -0.69 -8.66
C ALA A 15 -1.68 -1.69 -8.84
N ILE A 16 -2.42 -1.59 -9.94
CA ILE A 16 -3.49 -2.52 -10.29
C ILE A 16 -2.94 -3.94 -10.45
N ILE A 17 -1.88 -4.12 -11.25
CA ILE A 17 -1.26 -5.44 -11.45
C ILE A 17 -0.78 -6.01 -10.11
N SER A 18 -0.05 -5.24 -9.29
CA SER A 18 0.45 -5.72 -7.99
C SER A 18 -0.68 -6.17 -7.07
N THR A 19 -1.82 -5.47 -7.07
CA THR A 19 -2.99 -5.83 -6.27
C THR A 19 -3.63 -7.12 -6.76
N LEU A 20 -3.83 -7.25 -8.07
CA LEU A 20 -4.48 -8.43 -8.68
C LEU A 20 -3.64 -9.70 -8.54
N LEU A 21 -2.31 -9.59 -8.62
CA LEU A 21 -1.38 -10.71 -8.41
C LEU A 21 -1.39 -11.27 -6.98
N ASN A 22 -1.95 -10.54 -6.02
CA ASN A 22 -2.17 -11.03 -4.65
C ASN A 22 -3.48 -11.78 -4.45
N ILE A 23 -4.26 -12.02 -5.52
CA ILE A 23 -5.44 -12.89 -5.50
C ILE A 23 -5.02 -14.27 -6.01
N GLU A 24 -4.84 -15.22 -5.08
CA GLU A 24 -4.13 -16.48 -5.33
C GLU A 24 -4.78 -17.41 -6.35
N ASP A 25 -6.10 -17.38 -6.45
CA ASP A 25 -6.92 -18.21 -7.34
C ASP A 25 -7.31 -17.49 -8.65
N ALA A 26 -6.64 -16.37 -8.96
CA ALA A 26 -6.85 -15.59 -10.17
C ALA A 26 -5.54 -15.40 -10.96
N VAL A 27 -5.69 -15.08 -12.23
CA VAL A 27 -4.59 -14.72 -13.13
C VAL A 27 -4.83 -13.37 -13.79
N VAL A 28 -3.75 -12.73 -14.21
CA VAL A 28 -3.76 -11.44 -14.91
C VAL A 28 -3.26 -11.65 -16.32
N LEU A 29 -4.08 -11.29 -17.31
CA LEU A 29 -3.72 -11.27 -18.73
C LEU A 29 -3.63 -9.83 -19.20
N GLU A 30 -2.44 -9.40 -19.56
CA GLU A 30 -2.23 -8.09 -20.18
C GLU A 30 -2.33 -8.19 -21.70
N TYR A 31 -3.31 -7.48 -22.28
CA TYR A 31 -3.39 -7.28 -23.72
C TYR A 31 -2.41 -6.19 -24.13
N GLY A 32 -1.27 -6.60 -24.67
CA GLY A 32 -0.20 -5.68 -25.01
C GLY A 32 1.11 -6.33 -25.46
N PRO A 33 2.09 -5.50 -25.81
CA PRO A 33 3.43 -5.95 -26.17
C PRO A 33 4.16 -6.58 -24.99
N GLU A 34 5.01 -7.58 -25.22
CA GLU A 34 5.79 -8.28 -24.19
C GLU A 34 6.61 -7.34 -23.30
N GLY A 35 7.19 -6.29 -23.87
CA GLY A 35 8.09 -5.37 -23.15
C GLY A 35 7.40 -4.65 -21.97
N THR A 36 6.10 -4.36 -22.07
CA THR A 36 5.34 -3.71 -20.98
C THR A 36 5.15 -4.65 -19.80
N THR A 37 4.87 -5.91 -20.07
CA THR A 37 4.68 -6.94 -19.04
C THR A 37 6.01 -7.35 -18.40
N HIS A 38 7.07 -7.50 -19.20
CA HIS A 38 8.43 -7.77 -18.70
C HIS A 38 8.93 -6.67 -17.75
N PHE A 39 8.62 -5.40 -18.03
CA PHE A 39 8.96 -4.32 -17.10
C PHE A 39 8.27 -4.53 -15.74
N SER A 40 6.98 -4.88 -15.74
CA SER A 40 6.21 -5.14 -14.53
C SER A 40 6.77 -6.33 -13.74
N MET A 41 7.05 -7.45 -14.42
CA MET A 41 7.65 -8.64 -13.81
C MET A 41 9.00 -8.31 -13.16
N ASN A 42 9.90 -7.63 -13.88
CA ASN A 42 11.21 -7.23 -13.36
C ASN A 42 11.09 -6.31 -12.13
N PHE A 43 10.12 -5.43 -12.12
CA PHE A 43 9.86 -4.56 -10.98
C PHE A 43 9.44 -5.36 -9.75
N PHE A 44 8.46 -6.25 -9.88
CA PHE A 44 7.99 -7.09 -8.77
C PHE A 44 9.08 -8.04 -8.27
N ASN A 45 9.87 -8.66 -9.16
CA ASN A 45 11.00 -9.48 -8.79
C ASN A 45 12.05 -8.70 -7.98
N LYS A 46 12.30 -7.43 -8.33
CA LYS A 46 13.17 -6.54 -7.53
C LYS A 46 12.59 -6.24 -6.14
N LEU A 47 11.28 -6.22 -5.99
CA LEU A 47 10.64 -6.13 -4.68
C LEU A 47 10.64 -7.46 -3.90
N GLY A 48 11.20 -8.53 -4.48
CA GLY A 48 11.25 -9.85 -3.85
C GLY A 48 9.97 -10.67 -4.03
N GLN A 49 9.12 -10.25 -4.94
CA GLN A 49 7.88 -10.94 -5.27
C GLN A 49 8.07 -11.72 -6.57
N ASP A 50 7.81 -13.01 -6.50
CA ASP A 50 7.82 -13.90 -7.65
C ASP A 50 6.40 -14.43 -7.85
N TYR A 51 5.84 -14.15 -9.02
CA TYR A 51 4.48 -14.58 -9.40
C TYR A 51 4.51 -15.47 -10.64
N PRO A 52 5.15 -16.66 -10.54
CA PRO A 52 5.14 -17.59 -11.65
C PRO A 52 3.70 -17.97 -11.98
N ASP A 53 3.42 -18.08 -13.27
CA ASP A 53 2.12 -18.52 -13.78
C ASP A 53 0.89 -17.70 -13.34
N ARG A 54 1.08 -16.42 -13.00
CA ARG A 54 -0.04 -15.52 -12.65
C ARG A 54 -0.12 -14.22 -13.45
N LEU A 55 0.97 -13.81 -14.12
CA LEU A 55 1.00 -12.64 -15.00
C LEU A 55 1.39 -13.06 -16.42
N PHE A 56 0.50 -12.87 -17.34
CA PHE A 56 0.63 -13.25 -18.75
C PHE A 56 0.50 -12.05 -19.67
N THR A 57 1.06 -12.15 -20.87
CA THR A 57 0.91 -11.17 -21.94
C THR A 57 0.48 -11.84 -23.23
N THR A 58 -0.28 -11.12 -24.04
CA THR A 58 -0.71 -11.62 -25.36
C THR A 58 0.35 -11.49 -26.43
N GLY A 59 1.42 -10.70 -26.19
CA GLY A 59 2.50 -10.52 -27.17
C GLY A 59 2.06 -9.78 -28.45
N VAL A 60 1.21 -8.78 -28.31
CA VAL A 60 0.71 -7.95 -29.44
C VAL A 60 1.88 -7.34 -30.21
N ASP A 61 1.89 -7.48 -31.51
CA ASP A 61 2.87 -6.92 -32.45
C ASP A 61 2.36 -5.66 -33.20
N ASP A 62 3.21 -5.08 -34.03
CA ASP A 62 2.87 -3.87 -34.79
C ASP A 62 1.72 -4.11 -35.78
N SER A 63 1.62 -5.31 -36.38
CA SER A 63 0.55 -5.64 -37.31
C SER A 63 -0.80 -5.76 -36.62
N ASP A 64 -0.84 -6.36 -35.43
CA ASP A 64 -2.06 -6.43 -34.59
C ASP A 64 -2.57 -5.05 -34.23
N ILE A 65 -1.64 -4.14 -33.86
CA ILE A 65 -1.97 -2.75 -33.50
C ILE A 65 -2.56 -2.00 -34.70
N ILE A 66 -1.94 -2.14 -35.89
CA ILE A 66 -2.38 -1.45 -37.12
C ILE A 66 -3.73 -1.99 -37.61
N MET A 67 -3.90 -3.31 -37.55
CA MET A 67 -5.14 -3.98 -38.02
C MET A 67 -6.26 -3.98 -36.97
N GLY A 68 -5.96 -3.66 -35.72
CA GLY A 68 -6.91 -3.76 -34.61
C GLY A 68 -7.31 -5.22 -34.29
N SER A 69 -6.40 -6.18 -34.54
CA SER A 69 -6.65 -7.60 -34.32
C SER A 69 -6.75 -7.91 -32.83
N THR A 70 -7.79 -8.64 -32.43
CA THR A 70 -8.00 -9.11 -31.06
C THR A 70 -7.78 -10.62 -30.91
N GLU A 71 -7.37 -11.31 -31.98
CA GLU A 71 -7.21 -12.76 -32.01
C GLU A 71 -6.25 -13.28 -30.91
N HIS A 72 -5.16 -12.56 -30.66
CA HIS A 72 -4.20 -12.91 -29.63
C HIS A 72 -4.82 -12.84 -28.23
N LEU A 73 -5.68 -11.86 -27.96
CA LEU A 73 -6.41 -11.74 -26.70
C LEU A 73 -7.42 -12.87 -26.55
N GLU A 74 -8.25 -13.12 -27.56
CA GLU A 74 -9.26 -14.17 -27.52
C GLU A 74 -8.65 -15.55 -27.30
N ARG A 75 -7.58 -15.87 -28.04
CA ARG A 75 -6.84 -17.12 -27.89
C ARG A 75 -6.19 -17.21 -26.50
N GLY A 76 -5.56 -16.15 -26.00
CA GLY A 76 -4.93 -16.11 -24.68
C GLY A 76 -5.92 -16.38 -23.55
N ILE A 77 -7.12 -15.83 -23.62
CA ILE A 77 -8.20 -16.09 -22.66
C ILE A 77 -8.57 -17.58 -22.65
N LEU A 78 -8.80 -18.17 -23.84
CA LEU A 78 -9.19 -19.59 -23.96
C LEU A 78 -8.08 -20.54 -23.48
N GLU A 79 -6.82 -20.24 -23.81
CA GLU A 79 -5.66 -21.03 -23.37
C GLU A 79 -5.47 -20.96 -21.84
N LEU A 80 -5.62 -19.77 -21.22
CA LEU A 80 -5.52 -19.61 -19.77
C LEU A 80 -6.60 -20.41 -19.03
N ASP A 81 -7.84 -20.33 -19.48
CA ASP A 81 -8.93 -21.10 -18.89
C ASP A 81 -8.68 -22.61 -18.98
N ALA A 82 -8.22 -23.10 -20.15
CA ALA A 82 -7.97 -24.52 -20.37
C ALA A 82 -6.77 -25.07 -19.59
N LEU A 83 -5.68 -24.29 -19.46
CA LEU A 83 -4.43 -24.74 -18.86
C LEU A 83 -4.39 -24.55 -17.34
N TYR A 84 -4.92 -23.45 -16.83
CA TYR A 84 -4.78 -23.06 -15.42
C TYR A 84 -6.08 -23.15 -14.64
N SER A 85 -7.24 -23.12 -15.32
CA SER A 85 -8.59 -23.17 -14.71
C SER A 85 -8.74 -22.22 -13.50
N PRO A 86 -8.35 -20.94 -13.61
CA PRO A 86 -8.42 -20.00 -12.49
C PRO A 86 -9.88 -19.65 -12.16
N LYS A 87 -10.15 -19.16 -10.95
CA LYS A 87 -11.49 -18.67 -10.59
C LYS A 87 -11.85 -17.38 -11.32
N ALA A 88 -10.84 -16.54 -11.62
CA ALA A 88 -11.00 -15.31 -12.37
C ALA A 88 -9.79 -15.04 -13.28
N VAL A 89 -10.06 -14.47 -14.46
CA VAL A 89 -9.05 -13.90 -15.36
C VAL A 89 -9.27 -12.39 -15.42
N PHE A 90 -8.35 -11.62 -14.86
CA PHE A 90 -8.35 -10.18 -15.00
C PHE A 90 -7.68 -9.80 -16.33
N VAL A 91 -8.46 -9.24 -17.23
CA VAL A 91 -7.99 -8.82 -18.56
C VAL A 91 -7.69 -7.33 -18.53
N LEU A 92 -6.41 -6.96 -18.74
CA LEU A 92 -5.94 -5.59 -18.67
C LEU A 92 -5.50 -5.07 -20.05
N THR A 93 -5.73 -3.78 -20.29
CA THR A 93 -5.06 -3.10 -21.40
C THR A 93 -3.64 -2.69 -20.98
N SER A 94 -2.68 -2.81 -21.91
CA SER A 94 -1.39 -2.13 -21.80
C SER A 94 -1.54 -0.62 -22.11
N SER A 95 -0.49 0.15 -21.91
CA SER A 95 -0.49 1.56 -22.34
C SER A 95 -0.76 1.73 -23.83
N VAL A 96 -0.24 0.83 -24.65
CA VAL A 96 -0.43 0.86 -26.10
C VAL A 96 -1.87 0.55 -26.49
N THR A 97 -2.41 -0.57 -26.02
CA THR A 97 -3.77 -1.00 -26.37
C THR A 97 -4.85 -0.12 -25.74
N SER A 98 -4.54 0.56 -24.65
CA SER A 98 -5.42 1.59 -24.07
C SER A 98 -5.53 2.84 -24.96
N ILE A 99 -4.44 3.26 -25.62
CA ILE A 99 -4.45 4.42 -26.56
C ILE A 99 -5.30 4.13 -27.79
N ILE A 100 -5.22 2.92 -28.34
CA ILE A 100 -6.01 2.54 -29.52
C ILE A 100 -7.48 2.25 -29.17
N GLY A 101 -7.85 2.25 -27.89
CA GLY A 101 -9.24 2.15 -27.45
C GLY A 101 -9.86 0.77 -27.63
N THR A 102 -9.09 -0.31 -27.47
CA THR A 102 -9.60 -1.70 -27.57
C THR A 102 -10.72 -1.95 -26.56
N ASP A 103 -11.85 -2.46 -27.05
CA ASP A 103 -12.99 -2.85 -26.22
C ASP A 103 -12.78 -4.24 -25.59
N ILE A 104 -11.95 -4.29 -24.53
CA ILE A 104 -11.72 -5.53 -23.78
C ILE A 104 -12.98 -6.02 -23.05
N ALA A 105 -13.92 -5.13 -22.73
CA ALA A 105 -15.16 -5.51 -22.06
C ALA A 105 -16.07 -6.31 -23.00
N GLY A 106 -16.29 -5.81 -24.21
CA GLY A 106 -17.07 -6.53 -25.24
C GLY A 106 -16.45 -7.88 -25.59
N ILE A 107 -15.11 -7.99 -25.62
CA ILE A 107 -14.42 -9.27 -25.86
C ILE A 107 -14.67 -10.24 -24.69
N CYS A 108 -14.49 -9.79 -23.45
CA CYS A 108 -14.76 -10.61 -22.26
C CYS A 108 -16.22 -11.11 -22.25
N ASP A 109 -17.19 -10.24 -22.53
CA ASP A 109 -18.61 -10.59 -22.57
C ASP A 109 -18.89 -11.65 -23.65
N SER A 110 -18.29 -11.52 -24.84
CA SER A 110 -18.46 -12.48 -25.95
C SER A 110 -17.88 -13.87 -25.67
N LEU A 111 -16.82 -13.92 -24.85
CA LEU A 111 -16.12 -15.16 -24.51
C LEU A 111 -16.60 -15.80 -23.20
N GLN A 112 -17.31 -15.07 -22.33
CA GLN A 112 -17.70 -15.58 -21.01
C GLN A 112 -18.46 -16.92 -21.08
N SER A 113 -19.26 -17.13 -22.09
CA SER A 113 -20.00 -18.41 -22.26
C SER A 113 -19.13 -19.58 -22.74
N LYS A 114 -17.89 -19.32 -23.18
CA LYS A 114 -16.95 -20.33 -23.71
C LYS A 114 -15.92 -20.80 -22.69
N VAL A 115 -15.83 -20.12 -21.52
CA VAL A 115 -14.86 -20.39 -20.47
C VAL A 115 -15.55 -20.59 -19.12
N GLN A 116 -14.89 -21.27 -18.20
CA GLN A 116 -15.38 -21.49 -16.85
C GLN A 116 -14.94 -20.38 -15.88
N SER A 117 -13.78 -19.79 -16.13
CA SER A 117 -13.26 -18.68 -15.36
C SER A 117 -14.12 -17.42 -15.51
N ARG A 118 -14.30 -16.67 -14.44
CA ARG A 118 -14.94 -15.34 -14.51
C ARG A 118 -14.00 -14.37 -15.21
N LEU A 119 -14.40 -13.82 -16.36
CA LEU A 119 -13.64 -12.80 -17.08
C LEU A 119 -13.94 -11.42 -16.50
N ILE A 120 -12.90 -10.66 -16.13
CA ILE A 120 -13.05 -9.36 -15.51
C ILE A 120 -12.18 -8.35 -16.25
N PRO A 121 -12.79 -7.48 -17.08
CA PRO A 121 -12.05 -6.44 -17.79
C PRO A 121 -11.66 -5.32 -16.82
N VAL A 122 -10.39 -4.90 -16.87
CA VAL A 122 -9.85 -3.79 -16.07
C VAL A 122 -9.15 -2.79 -16.98
N ASN A 123 -9.82 -1.69 -17.26
CA ASN A 123 -9.26 -0.62 -18.07
C ASN A 123 -8.22 0.18 -17.28
N THR A 124 -6.97 0.19 -17.76
CA THR A 124 -5.89 1.00 -17.20
C THR A 124 -4.95 1.46 -18.29
N SER A 125 -4.49 2.70 -18.24
CA SER A 125 -3.56 3.23 -19.25
C SER A 125 -2.12 3.25 -18.80
N GLY A 126 -1.85 3.40 -17.52
CA GLY A 126 -0.51 3.64 -17.00
C GLY A 126 0.12 4.97 -17.43
N LEU A 127 -0.66 5.90 -18.01
CA LEU A 127 -0.14 7.12 -18.64
C LEU A 127 -0.48 8.42 -17.90
N GLY A 128 -1.48 8.42 -17.06
CA GLY A 128 -2.02 9.67 -16.51
C GLY A 128 -2.12 9.74 -15.00
N ALA A 129 -1.91 8.61 -14.32
CA ALA A 129 -2.10 8.51 -12.88
C ALA A 129 -0.94 7.76 -12.21
N ASP A 130 -0.72 8.04 -10.95
CA ASP A 130 0.24 7.36 -10.10
C ASP A 130 -0.37 6.12 -9.40
N TYR A 131 0.46 5.40 -8.65
CA TYR A 131 0.05 4.18 -7.96
C TYR A 131 -1.08 4.40 -6.94
N SER A 132 -1.14 5.56 -6.28
CA SER A 132 -2.18 5.87 -5.31
C SER A 132 -3.57 5.89 -5.98
N ALA A 133 -3.69 6.54 -7.15
CA ALA A 133 -4.90 6.52 -7.94
C ALA A 133 -5.28 5.10 -8.41
N GLY A 134 -4.28 4.30 -8.79
CA GLY A 134 -4.46 2.89 -9.17
C GLY A 134 -4.98 2.03 -8.03
N LEU A 135 -4.38 2.12 -6.83
CA LEU A 135 -4.82 1.41 -5.64
C LEU A 135 -6.27 1.81 -5.27
N ARG A 136 -6.57 3.10 -5.25
CA ARG A 136 -7.92 3.61 -4.96
C ARG A 136 -8.97 3.04 -5.90
N LYS A 137 -8.66 3.00 -7.19
CA LYS A 137 -9.54 2.46 -8.22
C LYS A 137 -9.76 0.96 -8.05
N ILE A 138 -8.68 0.18 -7.94
CA ILE A 138 -8.79 -1.28 -7.92
C ILE A 138 -9.41 -1.79 -6.62
N TYR A 139 -9.13 -1.16 -5.47
CA TYR A 139 -9.77 -1.54 -4.21
C TYR A 139 -11.29 -1.39 -4.28
N LEU A 140 -11.78 -0.26 -4.79
CA LEU A 140 -13.21 -0.05 -4.95
C LEU A 140 -13.82 -1.04 -5.93
N GLN A 141 -13.20 -1.23 -7.11
CA GLN A 141 -13.67 -2.15 -8.13
C GLN A 141 -13.73 -3.60 -7.64
N LEU A 142 -12.74 -4.08 -6.89
CA LEU A 142 -12.76 -5.43 -6.32
C LEU A 142 -13.87 -5.59 -5.28
N ALA A 143 -14.11 -4.58 -4.44
CA ALA A 143 -15.20 -4.61 -3.49
C ALA A 143 -16.57 -4.67 -4.19
N GLU A 144 -16.78 -3.85 -5.22
CA GLU A 144 -18.01 -3.84 -6.02
C GLU A 144 -18.27 -5.16 -6.75
N LEU A 145 -17.22 -5.83 -7.21
CA LEU A 145 -17.32 -7.06 -8.00
C LEU A 145 -17.52 -8.34 -7.16
N PHE A 146 -16.96 -8.39 -5.97
CA PHE A 146 -16.88 -9.64 -5.20
C PHE A 146 -17.68 -9.65 -3.90
N VAL A 147 -17.81 -8.52 -3.21
CA VAL A 147 -18.40 -8.49 -1.87
C VAL A 147 -19.89 -8.90 -1.89
N GLN A 148 -20.25 -9.80 -0.99
CA GLN A 148 -21.63 -10.20 -0.77
C GLN A 148 -22.25 -9.33 0.34
N PRO A 149 -23.30 -8.52 0.02
CA PRO A 149 -23.89 -7.60 1.00
C PRO A 149 -24.53 -8.30 2.21
N ASP A 150 -25.14 -9.45 1.99
CA ASP A 150 -25.94 -10.16 2.99
C ASP A 150 -25.14 -11.22 3.79
N ALA A 151 -23.82 -11.12 3.80
CA ALA A 151 -22.97 -12.05 4.54
C ALA A 151 -23.25 -11.99 6.06
N ALA A 152 -23.47 -13.14 6.68
CA ALA A 152 -23.71 -13.23 8.12
C ALA A 152 -22.48 -12.75 8.90
N LYS A 153 -22.68 -11.85 9.89
CA LYS A 153 -21.58 -11.29 10.69
C LYS A 153 -20.92 -12.35 11.55
N GLN A 154 -19.59 -12.39 11.51
CA GLN A 154 -18.73 -13.22 12.35
C GLN A 154 -18.25 -12.40 13.55
N SER A 155 -18.62 -12.83 14.75
CA SER A 155 -18.26 -12.10 15.97
C SER A 155 -16.76 -12.05 16.21
N LYS A 156 -16.26 -10.89 16.64
CA LYS A 156 -14.85 -10.63 16.92
C LYS A 156 -13.93 -10.82 15.71
N ARG A 157 -14.45 -10.63 14.51
CA ARG A 157 -13.68 -10.66 13.27
C ARG A 157 -13.59 -9.28 12.64
N TYR A 158 -12.43 -8.97 12.08
CA TYR A 158 -12.19 -7.71 11.36
C TYR A 158 -11.39 -7.97 10.09
N ASN A 159 -11.50 -7.05 9.14
CA ASN A 159 -10.64 -7.02 7.96
C ASN A 159 -9.61 -5.89 8.07
N ILE A 160 -8.49 -6.05 7.36
CA ILE A 160 -7.54 -4.99 7.07
C ILE A 160 -7.71 -4.58 5.61
N LEU A 161 -7.85 -3.27 5.36
CA LEU A 161 -7.95 -2.63 4.05
C LEU A 161 -6.77 -1.69 3.84
N GLY A 162 -6.28 -1.59 2.60
CA GLY A 162 -5.22 -0.64 2.24
C GLY A 162 -3.81 -1.16 2.44
N ALA A 163 -3.63 -2.44 2.74
CA ALA A 163 -2.33 -3.08 2.65
C ALA A 163 -1.93 -3.27 1.17
N SER A 164 -0.67 -3.06 0.83
CA SER A 164 -0.14 -3.22 -0.52
C SER A 164 1.34 -3.57 -0.50
N LEU A 165 1.79 -4.35 -1.48
CA LEU A 165 3.23 -4.58 -1.73
C LEU A 165 4.00 -3.31 -2.12
N LEU A 166 3.29 -2.27 -2.54
CA LEU A 166 3.87 -0.96 -2.84
C LEU A 166 4.08 -0.10 -1.59
N HIS A 167 3.61 -0.54 -0.41
CA HIS A 167 3.92 0.08 0.87
C HIS A 167 5.02 -0.72 1.59
N TYR A 168 6.12 -0.05 1.89
CA TYR A 168 7.29 -0.71 2.48
C TYR A 168 6.95 -1.26 3.87
N ARG A 169 7.27 -2.55 4.11
CA ARG A 169 6.96 -3.32 5.34
C ARG A 169 5.47 -3.51 5.66
N SER A 170 4.61 -3.44 4.68
CA SER A 170 3.16 -3.62 4.86
C SER A 170 2.80 -4.92 5.60
N GLU A 171 3.49 -6.04 5.32
CA GLU A 171 3.25 -7.32 6.03
C GLU A 171 3.57 -7.23 7.53
N SER A 172 4.66 -6.53 7.90
CA SER A 172 5.01 -6.32 9.30
C SER A 172 3.96 -5.45 10.01
N ASP A 173 3.45 -4.41 9.33
CA ASP A 173 2.40 -3.55 9.87
C ASP A 173 1.09 -4.34 10.07
N ILE A 174 0.71 -5.21 9.12
CA ILE A 174 -0.43 -6.13 9.27
C ILE A 174 -0.27 -7.00 10.52
N CYS A 175 0.90 -7.61 10.71
CA CYS A 175 1.18 -8.47 11.87
C CYS A 175 1.05 -7.70 13.19
N GLU A 176 1.54 -6.46 13.24
CA GLU A 176 1.46 -5.63 14.43
C GLU A 176 0.02 -5.19 14.74
N ILE A 177 -0.74 -4.76 13.73
CA ILE A 177 -2.16 -4.45 13.91
C ILE A 177 -2.93 -5.67 14.41
N ALA A 178 -2.66 -6.84 13.84
CA ALA A 178 -3.29 -8.09 14.27
C ALA A 178 -2.96 -8.42 15.73
N ARG A 179 -1.70 -8.23 16.15
CA ARG A 179 -1.30 -8.40 17.55
C ARG A 179 -2.04 -7.44 18.47
N LEU A 180 -2.09 -6.15 18.12
CA LEU A 180 -2.73 -5.11 18.94
C LEU A 180 -4.23 -5.36 19.12
N LEU A 181 -4.94 -5.76 18.07
CA LEU A 181 -6.39 -6.03 18.16
C LEU A 181 -6.68 -7.33 18.93
N ARG A 182 -5.83 -8.35 18.81
CA ARG A 182 -5.92 -9.57 19.61
C ARG A 182 -5.67 -9.27 21.09
N GLU A 183 -4.60 -8.56 21.42
CA GLU A 183 -4.26 -8.22 22.80
C GLU A 183 -5.29 -7.26 23.42
N GLY A 184 -5.74 -6.25 22.66
CA GLY A 184 -6.65 -5.21 23.15
C GLY A 184 -8.10 -5.65 23.32
N PHE A 185 -8.59 -6.56 22.46
CA PHE A 185 -10.03 -6.83 22.34
C PHE A 185 -10.41 -8.31 22.15
N ASP A 186 -9.45 -9.22 22.00
CA ASP A 186 -9.66 -10.61 21.54
C ASP A 186 -10.33 -10.68 20.17
N TYR A 187 -9.95 -9.78 19.24
CA TYR A 187 -10.39 -9.79 17.85
C TYR A 187 -9.35 -10.45 16.97
N GLU A 188 -9.80 -11.26 16.03
CA GLU A 188 -8.95 -11.98 15.08
C GLU A 188 -9.15 -11.45 13.66
N LEU A 189 -8.05 -11.35 12.91
CA LEU A 189 -8.09 -11.01 11.50
C LEU A 189 -8.91 -12.05 10.73
N LEU A 190 -9.90 -11.57 9.96
CA LEU A 190 -10.64 -12.40 9.04
C LEU A 190 -9.94 -12.44 7.68
N HIS A 191 -9.82 -11.29 7.05
CA HIS A 191 -9.16 -11.14 5.76
C HIS A 191 -8.30 -9.89 5.70
N CYS A 192 -7.16 -9.98 4.99
CA CYS A 192 -6.42 -8.83 4.50
C CYS A 192 -6.86 -8.58 3.04
N PHE A 193 -7.54 -7.47 2.82
CA PHE A 193 -8.11 -7.16 1.51
C PHE A 193 -7.02 -6.95 0.45
N ALA A 194 -7.12 -7.69 -0.65
CA ALA A 194 -6.23 -7.59 -1.79
C ALA A 194 -4.73 -7.81 -1.47
N MET A 195 -4.45 -8.62 -0.45
CA MET A 195 -3.10 -9.05 -0.11
C MET A 195 -3.14 -10.48 0.44
N ASN A 196 -2.46 -11.43 -0.27
CA ASN A 196 -2.49 -12.87 0.03
C ASN A 196 -3.93 -13.37 0.25
N THR A 197 -4.80 -13.16 -0.73
CA THR A 197 -6.25 -13.39 -0.64
C THR A 197 -6.75 -14.26 -1.79
N THR A 198 -8.02 -14.67 -1.71
CA THR A 198 -8.70 -15.42 -2.77
C THR A 198 -10.00 -14.72 -3.17
N THR A 199 -10.57 -15.11 -4.31
CA THR A 199 -11.88 -14.59 -4.74
C THR A 199 -12.99 -14.92 -3.73
N ALA A 200 -12.91 -16.06 -3.06
CA ALA A 200 -13.82 -16.44 -1.98
C ALA A 200 -13.68 -15.53 -0.75
N ALA A 201 -12.44 -15.24 -0.33
CA ALA A 201 -12.16 -14.33 0.78
C ALA A 201 -12.64 -12.89 0.49
N LEU A 202 -12.52 -12.44 -0.77
CA LEU A 202 -13.09 -11.15 -1.18
C LEU A 202 -14.62 -11.11 -1.05
N ALA A 203 -15.29 -12.23 -1.36
CA ALA A 203 -16.75 -12.32 -1.21
C ALA A 203 -17.20 -12.27 0.27
N GLU A 204 -16.38 -12.78 1.19
CA GLU A 204 -16.66 -12.83 2.62
C GLU A 204 -16.37 -11.55 3.39
N LEU A 205 -15.79 -10.51 2.78
CA LEU A 205 -15.45 -9.25 3.45
C LEU A 205 -16.62 -8.62 4.21
N GLY A 206 -17.85 -8.80 3.70
CA GLY A 206 -19.08 -8.34 4.35
C GLY A 206 -19.36 -9.00 5.70
N SER A 207 -18.74 -10.13 6.03
CA SER A 207 -19.01 -10.88 7.26
C SER A 207 -18.25 -10.36 8.49
N ALA A 208 -17.27 -9.47 8.35
CA ALA A 208 -16.55 -8.88 9.49
C ALA A 208 -17.41 -7.90 10.28
N GLU A 209 -17.10 -7.74 11.58
CA GLU A 209 -17.72 -6.72 12.44
C GLU A 209 -17.09 -5.34 12.28
N LEU A 210 -15.85 -5.27 11.76
CA LEU A 210 -15.06 -4.05 11.65
C LEU A 210 -14.11 -4.11 10.48
N ASN A 211 -13.85 -2.98 9.83
CA ASN A 211 -12.77 -2.80 8.87
C ASN A 211 -11.70 -1.84 9.45
N ILE A 212 -10.44 -2.23 9.41
CA ILE A 212 -9.30 -1.39 9.75
C ILE A 212 -8.66 -0.90 8.45
N VAL A 213 -8.60 0.41 8.27
CA VAL A 213 -8.06 1.05 7.06
C VAL A 213 -6.68 1.59 7.35
N LEU A 214 -5.67 1.10 6.63
CA LEU A 214 -4.27 1.49 6.85
C LEU A 214 -3.84 2.67 5.97
N THR A 215 -4.48 2.87 4.81
CA THR A 215 -4.08 3.91 3.87
C THR A 215 -5.28 4.66 3.29
N ASN A 216 -5.04 5.90 2.90
CA ASN A 216 -6.04 6.79 2.31
C ASN A 216 -6.68 6.22 1.03
N GLU A 217 -5.91 5.43 0.28
CA GLU A 217 -6.36 4.79 -0.95
C GLU A 217 -7.53 3.85 -0.73
N ALA A 218 -7.60 3.21 0.43
CA ALA A 218 -8.67 2.25 0.73
C ALA A 218 -9.92 2.89 1.37
N VAL A 219 -9.91 4.19 1.68
CA VAL A 219 -11.05 4.87 2.29
C VAL A 219 -12.33 4.76 1.44
N PRO A 220 -12.34 5.02 0.11
CA PRO A 220 -13.55 4.86 -0.69
C PRO A 220 -14.08 3.42 -0.72
N CYS A 221 -13.18 2.43 -0.69
CA CYS A 221 -13.57 1.03 -0.56
C CYS A 221 -14.24 0.75 0.80
N ALA A 222 -13.69 1.30 1.89
CA ALA A 222 -14.28 1.15 3.22
C ALA A 222 -15.65 1.82 3.35
N GLU A 223 -15.83 3.01 2.76
CA GLU A 223 -17.11 3.72 2.67
C GLU A 223 -18.15 2.90 1.87
N TYR A 224 -17.73 2.33 0.74
CA TYR A 224 -18.59 1.43 -0.04
C TYR A 224 -19.01 0.21 0.78
N LEU A 225 -18.04 -0.50 1.42
CA LEU A 225 -18.32 -1.65 2.27
C LEU A 225 -19.28 -1.28 3.41
N GLN A 226 -19.09 -0.14 4.06
CA GLN A 226 -20.00 0.33 5.10
C GLN A 226 -21.40 0.55 4.56
N SER A 227 -21.54 1.12 3.36
CA SER A 227 -22.84 1.40 2.76
C SER A 227 -23.62 0.14 2.37
N VAL A 228 -22.94 -0.92 1.91
CA VAL A 228 -23.59 -2.14 1.41
C VAL A 228 -23.70 -3.26 2.42
N THR A 229 -22.77 -3.33 3.39
CA THR A 229 -22.71 -4.41 4.39
C THR A 229 -22.99 -3.94 5.82
N GLY A 230 -23.06 -2.62 6.04
CA GLY A 230 -23.18 -2.02 7.38
C GLY A 230 -21.92 -2.19 8.26
N THR A 231 -20.80 -2.71 7.72
CA THR A 231 -19.56 -2.89 8.50
C THR A 231 -18.88 -1.55 8.73
N PRO A 232 -18.77 -1.06 9.96
CA PRO A 232 -18.07 0.19 10.24
C PRO A 232 -16.58 0.07 9.99
N PHE A 233 -15.88 1.21 9.84
CA PHE A 233 -14.44 1.21 9.68
C PHE A 233 -13.74 2.23 10.59
N VAL A 234 -12.44 1.98 10.84
CA VAL A 234 -11.53 2.92 11.49
C VAL A 234 -10.37 3.21 10.55
N TYR A 235 -10.17 4.50 10.23
CA TYR A 235 -9.02 4.99 9.47
C TYR A 235 -8.20 5.93 10.35
N LEU A 236 -7.21 5.38 11.02
CA LEU A 236 -6.25 6.10 11.86
C LEU A 236 -4.95 5.27 11.98
N PRO A 237 -4.07 5.28 10.95
CA PRO A 237 -2.83 4.50 10.98
C PRO A 237 -1.96 4.87 12.18
N PRO A 238 -1.58 3.89 13.04
CA PRO A 238 -0.96 4.16 14.34
C PRO A 238 0.57 4.25 14.24
N TYR A 239 1.14 5.44 14.12
CA TYR A 239 2.59 5.66 14.17
C TYR A 239 3.01 6.20 15.54
N GLY A 240 3.84 5.46 16.29
CA GLY A 240 4.24 5.83 17.64
C GLY A 240 3.22 5.46 18.71
N TYR A 241 3.60 5.58 20.00
CA TYR A 241 2.77 5.10 21.11
C TYR A 241 1.47 5.89 21.31
N SER A 242 1.53 7.23 21.15
CA SER A 242 0.33 8.07 21.32
C SER A 242 -0.71 7.77 20.26
N GLN A 243 -0.32 7.75 18.98
CA GLN A 243 -1.25 7.44 17.89
C GLN A 243 -1.75 5.99 17.96
N THR A 244 -0.94 5.04 18.49
CA THR A 244 -1.38 3.67 18.75
C THR A 244 -2.47 3.63 19.83
N THR A 245 -2.31 4.43 20.88
CA THR A 245 -3.34 4.57 21.93
C THR A 245 -4.63 5.16 21.36
N ASP A 246 -4.53 6.20 20.54
CA ASP A 246 -5.69 6.85 19.91
C ASP A 246 -6.39 5.92 18.90
N PHE A 247 -5.63 5.14 18.15
CA PHE A 247 -6.16 4.09 17.27
C PHE A 247 -6.97 3.07 18.06
N LEU A 248 -6.42 2.51 19.15
CA LEU A 248 -7.14 1.53 19.98
C LEU A 248 -8.39 2.13 20.63
N LYS A 249 -8.35 3.39 21.06
CA LYS A 249 -9.54 4.10 21.57
C LYS A 249 -10.59 4.32 20.48
N SER A 250 -10.18 4.60 19.26
CA SER A 250 -11.09 4.75 18.12
C SER A 250 -11.76 3.41 17.78
N VAL A 251 -11.00 2.33 17.79
CA VAL A 251 -11.56 0.97 17.65
C VAL A 251 -12.56 0.68 18.77
N ALA A 252 -12.19 0.94 20.03
CA ALA A 252 -13.06 0.74 21.20
C ALA A 252 -14.40 1.46 21.06
N ALA A 253 -14.38 2.69 20.56
CA ALA A 253 -15.59 3.50 20.32
C ALA A 253 -16.50 2.86 19.26
N VAL A 254 -15.91 2.38 18.15
CA VAL A 254 -16.66 1.79 17.04
C VAL A 254 -17.30 0.45 17.43
N ILE A 255 -16.56 -0.43 18.13
CA ILE A 255 -17.06 -1.75 18.52
C ILE A 255 -17.81 -1.71 19.86
N ASN A 256 -17.89 -0.54 20.51
CA ASN A 256 -18.49 -0.33 21.82
C ASN A 256 -17.95 -1.30 22.91
N LYS A 257 -16.63 -1.50 22.95
CA LYS A 257 -15.93 -2.34 23.93
C LYS A 257 -14.67 -1.62 24.42
N PRO A 258 -14.36 -1.63 25.73
CA PRO A 258 -13.15 -0.99 26.23
C PRO A 258 -11.89 -1.75 25.76
N VAL A 259 -10.81 -1.02 25.57
CA VAL A 259 -9.47 -1.60 25.42
C VAL A 259 -9.07 -2.25 26.74
N LYS A 260 -8.44 -3.41 26.72
CA LYS A 260 -7.88 -4.02 27.93
C LYS A 260 -6.85 -3.10 28.57
N GLU A 261 -7.06 -2.80 29.85
CA GLU A 261 -6.28 -1.84 30.62
C GLU A 261 -4.76 -2.08 30.56
N ALA A 262 -4.34 -3.35 30.62
CA ALA A 262 -2.93 -3.72 30.56
C ALA A 262 -2.22 -3.24 29.27
N VAL A 263 -2.94 -3.18 28.13
CA VAL A 263 -2.38 -2.69 26.86
C VAL A 263 -2.19 -1.18 26.93
N LEU A 264 -3.18 -0.44 27.42
CA LEU A 264 -3.09 1.02 27.57
C LEU A 264 -1.98 1.42 28.53
N GLN A 265 -1.88 0.77 29.68
CA GLN A 265 -0.83 1.04 30.69
C GLN A 265 0.57 0.78 30.11
N ARG A 266 0.74 -0.30 29.36
CA ARG A 266 2.01 -0.61 28.68
C ARG A 266 2.42 0.47 27.66
N LEU A 267 1.47 0.92 26.84
CA LEU A 267 1.73 1.98 25.84
C LEU A 267 2.05 3.32 26.53
N GLU A 268 1.31 3.67 27.58
CA GLU A 268 1.56 4.91 28.33
C GLU A 268 2.93 4.90 29.02
N GLU A 269 3.29 3.78 29.66
CA GLU A 269 4.60 3.61 30.29
C GLU A 269 5.74 3.73 29.28
N LYS A 270 5.64 3.07 28.11
CA LYS A 270 6.63 3.17 27.04
C LYS A 270 6.74 4.61 26.49
N ASN A 271 5.60 5.28 26.26
CA ASN A 271 5.57 6.65 25.80
C ASN A 271 6.23 7.62 26.79
N ARG A 272 5.91 7.48 28.08
CA ARG A 272 6.53 8.24 29.16
C ARG A 272 8.03 8.01 29.22
N ARG A 273 8.47 6.76 29.10
CA ARG A 273 9.87 6.38 29.13
C ARG A 273 10.65 6.93 27.93
N LEU A 274 10.07 6.85 26.73
CA LEU A 274 10.64 7.44 25.52
C LEU A 274 10.87 8.96 25.70
N LYS A 275 9.86 9.69 26.17
CA LYS A 275 9.94 11.14 26.40
C LYS A 275 11.00 11.51 27.49
N MET A 276 11.11 10.69 28.53
CA MET A 276 12.15 10.88 29.55
C MET A 276 13.56 10.71 28.95
N LEU A 277 13.79 9.66 28.16
CA LEU A 277 15.08 9.38 27.57
C LEU A 277 15.51 10.47 26.60
N LEU A 278 14.61 10.94 25.73
CA LEU A 278 14.90 12.03 24.78
C LEU A 278 15.16 13.39 25.43
N ASN A 279 14.60 13.63 26.61
CA ASN A 279 14.89 14.84 27.41
C ASN A 279 16.13 14.71 28.27
N SER A 280 16.87 13.60 28.23
CA SER A 280 18.10 13.41 28.99
C SER A 280 19.22 14.27 28.43
N PRO A 281 20.06 14.89 29.30
CA PRO A 281 21.27 15.64 28.88
C PRO A 281 22.25 14.77 28.08
N LEU A 282 22.14 13.45 28.14
CA LEU A 282 22.97 12.51 27.37
C LEU A 282 22.59 12.45 25.89
N MET A 283 21.40 12.94 25.50
CA MET A 283 20.91 13.00 24.13
C MET A 283 21.26 14.36 23.50
N SER A 284 22.51 14.50 23.02
CA SER A 284 23.09 15.78 22.59
C SER A 284 22.47 16.39 21.32
N ARG A 285 21.78 15.59 20.51
CA ARG A 285 21.18 16.02 19.22
C ARG A 285 19.65 16.11 19.25
N THR A 286 19.03 16.16 20.42
CA THR A 286 17.61 16.39 20.53
C THR A 286 17.29 17.82 20.95
N PRO A 287 16.29 18.50 20.33
CA PRO A 287 15.54 18.03 19.15
C PRO A 287 16.37 18.09 17.86
N GLY A 288 16.39 16.98 17.12
CA GLY A 288 17.04 16.91 15.81
C GLY A 288 16.14 17.42 14.68
N THR A 289 16.68 17.44 13.47
CA THR A 289 15.93 17.78 12.25
C THR A 289 15.62 16.52 11.45
N VAL A 290 14.41 16.46 10.90
CA VAL A 290 13.89 15.31 10.14
C VAL A 290 13.47 15.76 8.75
N PHE A 291 13.87 14.98 7.75
CA PHE A 291 13.36 15.03 6.38
C PHE A 291 12.58 13.75 6.11
N LEU A 292 11.33 13.89 5.67
CA LEU A 292 10.44 12.76 5.36
C LEU A 292 10.09 12.73 3.87
N LYS A 293 10.14 11.54 3.23
CA LYS A 293 9.58 11.30 1.91
C LYS A 293 9.00 9.90 1.82
N GLY A 294 7.75 9.79 1.40
CA GLY A 294 7.04 8.50 1.30
C GLY A 294 5.59 8.65 0.91
N ASP A 295 4.82 7.60 1.13
CA ASP A 295 3.36 7.61 0.97
C ASP A 295 2.72 8.62 1.91
N TYR A 296 1.52 9.08 1.55
CA TYR A 296 0.80 10.08 2.33
C TYR A 296 0.65 9.72 3.81
N ASP A 297 0.18 8.50 4.11
CA ASP A 297 -0.06 8.07 5.49
C ASP A 297 1.23 7.86 6.28
N THR A 298 2.27 7.34 5.64
CA THR A 298 3.60 7.21 6.23
C THR A 298 4.19 8.57 6.61
N VAL A 299 4.16 9.53 5.68
CA VAL A 299 4.70 10.88 5.92
C VAL A 299 3.89 11.61 6.97
N LYS A 300 2.55 11.52 6.93
CA LYS A 300 1.65 12.12 7.91
C LYS A 300 1.87 11.54 9.32
N GLY A 301 1.89 10.20 9.41
CA GLY A 301 2.00 9.48 10.68
C GLY A 301 3.37 9.67 11.33
N LEU A 302 4.46 9.47 10.58
CA LEU A 302 5.83 9.70 11.07
C LEU A 302 6.06 11.17 11.38
N GLY A 303 5.53 12.09 10.56
CA GLY A 303 5.62 13.53 10.83
C GLY A 303 4.97 13.91 12.16
N ALA A 304 3.79 13.37 12.46
CA ALA A 304 3.14 13.57 13.75
C ALA A 304 3.94 12.96 14.91
N PHE A 305 4.47 11.75 14.74
CA PHE A 305 5.31 11.07 15.74
C PHE A 305 6.56 11.90 16.07
N PHE A 306 7.32 12.37 15.08
CA PHE A 306 8.52 13.17 15.31
C PHE A 306 8.21 14.54 15.92
N LYS A 307 7.11 15.19 15.51
CA LYS A 307 6.64 16.45 16.13
C LYS A 307 6.29 16.26 17.60
N GLU A 308 5.63 15.16 17.98
CA GLU A 308 5.33 14.80 19.36
C GLU A 308 6.63 14.69 20.20
N LEU A 309 7.69 14.17 19.60
CA LEU A 309 9.01 14.04 20.21
C LEU A 309 9.84 15.34 20.15
N ARG A 310 9.25 16.45 19.69
CA ARG A 310 9.86 17.78 19.54
C ARG A 310 10.98 17.86 18.49
N PHE A 311 11.04 16.92 17.55
CA PHE A 311 11.91 17.07 16.39
C PHE A 311 11.39 18.14 15.45
N ASN A 312 12.31 18.86 14.80
CA ASN A 312 12.00 19.78 13.73
C ASN A 312 11.77 18.99 12.44
N VAL A 313 10.52 18.79 12.05
CA VAL A 313 10.18 18.19 10.75
C VAL A 313 10.30 19.27 9.68
N ALA A 314 11.49 19.38 9.08
CA ALA A 314 11.80 20.44 8.12
C ALA A 314 11.05 20.27 6.81
N HIS A 315 10.96 19.04 6.31
CA HIS A 315 10.26 18.73 5.07
C HIS A 315 9.49 17.42 5.19
N SER A 316 8.31 17.40 4.60
CA SER A 316 7.43 16.23 4.48
C SER A 316 6.95 16.12 3.04
N VAL A 317 7.56 15.22 2.26
CA VAL A 317 7.32 15.10 0.82
C VAL A 317 6.53 13.83 0.53
N CYS A 318 5.33 14.00 -0.02
CA CYS A 318 4.53 12.88 -0.52
C CYS A 318 5.01 12.45 -1.92
N THR A 319 5.13 11.14 -2.15
CA THR A 319 5.61 10.58 -3.42
C THR A 319 4.56 10.56 -4.53
N HIS A 320 3.30 10.71 -4.19
CA HIS A 320 2.17 10.67 -5.11
C HIS A 320 1.28 11.91 -4.96
N LYS A 321 0.42 12.15 -5.94
CA LYS A 321 -0.55 13.24 -5.88
C LYS A 321 -1.55 13.00 -4.73
N ILE A 322 -1.65 13.98 -3.85
CA ILE A 322 -2.56 13.90 -2.70
C ILE A 322 -3.99 14.12 -3.18
N THR A 323 -4.89 13.18 -2.82
CA THR A 323 -6.31 13.28 -3.13
C THR A 323 -7.03 13.93 -1.94
N GLY A 324 -7.84 14.95 -2.21
CA GLY A 324 -8.52 15.74 -1.17
C GLY A 324 -7.61 16.83 -0.58
N THR A 325 -7.92 17.26 0.65
CA THR A 325 -7.13 18.27 1.35
C THR A 325 -5.90 17.63 2.00
N ALA A 326 -4.71 18.07 1.61
CA ALA A 326 -3.46 17.65 2.24
C ALA A 326 -3.43 18.07 3.71
N ALA A 327 -2.82 17.24 4.57
CA ALA A 327 -2.49 17.65 5.92
C ALA A 327 -1.46 18.79 5.87
N GLU A 328 -1.55 19.70 6.84
CA GLU A 328 -0.63 20.85 6.93
C GLU A 328 0.84 20.41 6.96
N GLY A 329 1.67 21.02 6.12
CA GLY A 329 3.09 20.76 6.03
C GLY A 329 3.47 19.52 5.23
N ILE A 330 2.53 18.89 4.49
CA ILE A 330 2.83 17.82 3.53
C ILE A 330 2.77 18.40 2.12
N GLU A 331 3.86 18.23 1.37
CA GLU A 331 4.05 18.76 0.03
C GLU A 331 4.11 17.63 -1.00
N TYR A 332 3.61 17.90 -2.18
CA TYR A 332 3.77 17.04 -3.35
C TYR A 332 4.45 17.82 -4.46
N PHE A 333 5.56 17.29 -4.96
CA PHE A 333 6.30 17.88 -6.07
C PHE A 333 6.07 17.09 -7.35
N LYS A 334 5.58 17.77 -8.36
CA LYS A 334 5.37 17.17 -9.69
C LYS A 334 6.69 16.90 -10.42
N GLU A 335 7.73 17.72 -10.16
CA GLU A 335 9.03 17.64 -10.80
C GLU A 335 10.10 17.19 -9.81
N GLU A 336 10.83 16.15 -10.19
CA GLU A 336 11.93 15.59 -9.39
C GLU A 336 12.95 16.64 -8.91
N LYS A 337 13.28 17.63 -9.76
CA LYS A 337 14.26 18.66 -9.42
C LYS A 337 13.88 19.50 -8.20
N GLU A 338 12.58 19.63 -7.90
CA GLU A 338 12.07 20.45 -6.80
C GLU A 338 12.46 19.85 -5.45
N TYR A 339 12.14 18.56 -5.21
CA TYR A 339 12.52 17.92 -3.95
C TYR A 339 14.05 17.66 -3.87
N LEU A 340 14.74 17.42 -5.00
CA LEU A 340 16.19 17.30 -5.03
C LEU A 340 16.90 18.60 -4.65
N GLN A 341 16.27 19.74 -4.92
CA GLN A 341 16.80 21.02 -4.45
C GLN A 341 16.71 21.11 -2.93
N LEU A 342 15.62 20.65 -2.32
CA LEU A 342 15.50 20.61 -0.86
C LEU A 342 16.57 19.73 -0.20
N LEU A 343 16.90 18.57 -0.82
CA LEU A 343 17.91 17.66 -0.29
C LEU A 343 19.31 18.26 -0.19
N LYS A 344 19.64 19.27 -1.02
CA LYS A 344 20.95 19.93 -1.00
C LYS A 344 21.22 20.70 0.30
N ASP A 345 20.15 21.16 0.96
CA ASP A 345 20.24 21.95 2.17
C ASP A 345 20.04 21.08 3.43
N VAL A 346 19.90 19.75 3.25
CA VAL A 346 19.66 18.80 4.34
C VAL A 346 20.97 18.13 4.74
N HIS A 347 21.54 18.58 5.88
CA HIS A 347 22.78 18.07 6.45
C HIS A 347 22.61 17.76 7.94
N HIS A 348 23.29 16.73 8.43
CA HIS A 348 23.21 16.29 9.83
C HIS A 348 21.79 16.01 10.33
N CYS A 349 20.90 15.60 9.43
CA CYS A 349 19.49 15.33 9.68
C CYS A 349 19.22 13.83 9.71
N LEU A 350 18.06 13.48 10.25
CA LEU A 350 17.45 12.16 10.11
C LEU A 350 16.62 12.16 8.82
N VAL A 351 17.05 11.41 7.81
CA VAL A 351 16.38 11.29 6.52
C VAL A 351 15.63 9.96 6.46
N LEU A 352 14.29 10.02 6.45
CA LEU A 352 13.41 8.87 6.28
C LEU A 352 12.79 8.94 4.88
N ALA A 353 13.22 8.06 3.98
CA ALA A 353 12.82 8.14 2.58
C ALA A 353 12.92 6.80 1.88
N ASP A 354 12.66 6.79 0.56
CA ASP A 354 13.01 5.69 -0.33
C ASP A 354 14.54 5.60 -0.56
N GLU A 355 14.97 4.43 -1.06
CA GLU A 355 16.38 4.12 -1.27
C GLU A 355 17.09 5.08 -2.24
N ASP A 356 16.40 5.49 -3.30
CA ASP A 356 16.95 6.39 -4.32
C ASP A 356 17.17 7.81 -3.75
N THR A 357 16.24 8.31 -2.96
CA THR A 357 16.37 9.57 -2.22
C THR A 357 17.51 9.51 -1.20
N MET A 358 17.61 8.41 -0.44
CA MET A 358 18.72 8.20 0.51
C MET A 358 20.08 8.17 -0.16
N ALA A 359 20.19 7.59 -1.36
CA ALA A 359 21.45 7.58 -2.13
C ALA A 359 21.90 8.97 -2.57
N LYS A 360 20.97 9.92 -2.72
CA LYS A 360 21.24 11.31 -3.13
C LYS A 360 21.41 12.27 -1.96
N ALA A 361 20.92 11.91 -0.78
CA ALA A 361 21.08 12.69 0.41
C ALA A 361 22.55 12.70 0.88
N ASP A 362 23.00 13.83 1.42
CA ASP A 362 24.37 14.02 1.90
C ASP A 362 24.80 12.92 2.89
N ALA A 363 26.10 12.60 2.88
CA ALA A 363 26.68 11.54 3.72
C ALA A 363 26.63 11.84 5.23
N THR A 364 26.48 13.12 5.61
CA THR A 364 26.36 13.53 7.03
C THR A 364 24.99 13.20 7.64
N ASN A 365 24.02 12.79 6.82
CA ASN A 365 22.68 12.44 7.28
C ASN A 365 22.61 10.98 7.77
N PHE A 366 21.82 10.76 8.82
CA PHE A 366 21.39 9.40 9.20
C PHE A 366 20.18 8.99 8.37
N LYS A 367 20.22 7.83 7.73
CA LYS A 367 19.28 7.45 6.67
C LYS A 367 18.50 6.20 7.05
N ILE A 368 17.17 6.26 6.92
CA ILE A 368 16.27 5.13 7.19
C ILE A 368 15.33 4.96 5.99
N CYS A 369 15.28 3.74 5.43
CA CYS A 369 14.31 3.42 4.39
C CYS A 369 12.93 3.24 5.02
N VAL A 370 11.93 4.01 4.54
CA VAL A 370 10.54 3.97 5.02
C VAL A 370 9.51 3.85 3.91
N SER A 371 9.94 3.92 2.66
CA SER A 371 9.04 3.83 1.50
C SER A 371 9.70 3.19 0.28
N HIS A 372 8.90 2.76 -0.67
CA HIS A 372 9.40 2.31 -1.98
C HIS A 372 9.73 3.50 -2.91
N PRO A 373 10.68 3.32 -3.88
CA PRO A 373 11.39 2.09 -4.20
C PRO A 373 12.48 1.74 -3.18
N CYS A 374 12.49 0.48 -2.74
CA CYS A 374 13.48 -0.08 -1.83
C CYS A 374 13.86 -1.48 -2.32
N PHE A 375 15.01 -1.62 -2.96
CA PHE A 375 15.45 -2.87 -3.60
C PHE A 375 16.55 -3.60 -2.83
N SER A 376 17.36 -2.88 -2.06
CA SER A 376 18.48 -3.46 -1.31
C SER A 376 18.15 -3.77 0.15
N HIS A 377 17.18 -3.10 0.74
CA HIS A 377 16.77 -3.28 2.14
C HIS A 377 15.54 -4.19 2.25
N ARG A 378 15.67 -5.43 1.77
CA ARG A 378 14.58 -6.42 1.84
C ARG A 378 14.39 -6.89 3.28
N THR A 379 13.14 -6.98 3.69
CA THR A 379 12.79 -7.49 5.02
C THR A 379 12.34 -8.94 4.89
N ILE A 380 13.05 -9.86 5.55
CA ILE A 380 12.66 -11.27 5.66
C ILE A 380 11.75 -11.46 6.90
N ALA A 381 11.86 -10.55 7.87
CA ALA A 381 11.22 -10.68 9.17
C ALA A 381 9.95 -9.82 9.25
N ASN A 382 8.80 -10.46 9.49
CA ASN A 382 7.50 -9.80 9.62
C ASN A 382 7.25 -9.17 11.01
N HIS A 383 8.31 -8.86 11.78
CA HIS A 383 8.21 -8.30 13.13
C HIS A 383 8.91 -6.94 13.31
N LEU A 384 9.19 -6.26 12.19
CA LEU A 384 9.79 -4.92 12.18
C LEU A 384 8.85 -3.92 11.48
N PRO A 385 7.68 -3.63 12.06
CA PRO A 385 6.70 -2.69 11.50
C PRO A 385 7.17 -1.25 11.66
N PHE A 386 6.48 -0.33 10.96
CA PHE A 386 6.53 1.11 11.27
C PHE A 386 5.33 1.54 12.10
N MET A 387 4.23 0.80 12.04
CA MET A 387 3.02 1.07 12.80
C MET A 387 3.07 0.39 14.18
N GLY A 388 2.23 0.86 15.07
CA GLY A 388 1.97 0.24 16.36
C GLY A 388 3.06 0.45 17.41
N GLU A 389 2.99 -0.39 18.41
CA GLU A 389 3.92 -0.39 19.55
C GLU A 389 5.33 -0.81 19.12
N TRP A 390 5.42 -1.92 18.35
CA TRP A 390 6.72 -2.39 17.87
C TRP A 390 7.34 -1.45 16.85
N GLY A 391 6.53 -0.75 16.05
CA GLY A 391 7.01 0.31 15.17
C GLY A 391 7.64 1.46 15.94
N ALA A 392 7.02 1.87 17.04
CA ALA A 392 7.58 2.89 17.94
C ALA A 392 8.88 2.42 18.60
N ASP A 393 8.95 1.15 19.05
CA ASP A 393 10.17 0.55 19.61
C ASP A 393 11.30 0.58 18.59
N MET A 394 11.05 0.15 17.35
CA MET A 394 12.04 0.15 16.28
C MET A 394 12.50 1.56 15.90
N LEU A 395 11.59 2.51 15.75
CA LEU A 395 11.92 3.89 15.45
C LEU A 395 12.77 4.53 16.56
N PHE A 396 12.53 4.16 17.81
CA PHE A 396 13.33 4.64 18.93
C PHE A 396 14.78 4.14 18.85
N GLU A 397 15.02 2.90 18.47
CA GLU A 397 16.38 2.38 18.26
C GLU A 397 17.14 3.20 17.19
N TYR A 398 16.48 3.55 16.09
CA TYR A 398 17.07 4.41 15.07
C TYR A 398 17.33 5.84 15.57
N ILE A 399 16.41 6.41 16.35
CA ILE A 399 16.58 7.74 16.96
C ILE A 399 17.80 7.73 17.90
N GLN A 400 17.97 6.69 18.72
CA GLN A 400 19.15 6.56 19.59
C GLN A 400 20.45 6.53 18.78
N GLN A 401 20.50 5.78 17.68
CA GLN A 401 21.68 5.75 16.82
C GLN A 401 21.99 7.14 16.23
N TYR A 402 20.95 7.83 15.71
CA TYR A 402 21.10 9.19 15.18
C TYR A 402 21.62 10.18 16.21
N VAL A 403 21.09 10.16 17.42
CA VAL A 403 21.45 11.11 18.48
C VAL A 403 22.87 10.88 18.99
N ASN A 404 23.39 9.66 18.86
CA ASN A 404 24.75 9.27 19.31
C ASN A 404 25.82 9.39 18.20
N MET A 405 25.46 9.77 16.96
CA MET A 405 26.41 10.12 15.90
C MET A 405 27.06 11.47 16.15
#